data_cca43c4d712b4de8901b01966cb6e301
#
_entry.id   cca43c4d712b4de8901b01966cb6e301
#
_cell.length_a   1.000
_cell.length_b   1.000
_cell.length_c   1.000
_cell.angle_alpha   90.00
_cell.angle_beta   90.00
_cell.angle_gamma   90.00
#
_symmetry.space_group_name_H-M   'P 1'
#
loop_
_entity.id
_entity.type
_entity.pdbx_description
1 polymer ?
#
loop_
_entity_poly.entity_id
_entity_poly.type
_entity_poly.pdbx_seq_one_letter_code
_entity_poly.pdbx_strand_id
1 'polypeptide(L)'
;MEFEPYEVGEAEYYRNGELIPTKALESIERNKIILKAPITTPIGKGFKSCNVQLREKYDLYQNIRPAKTLPNVKSPFNNVDMVIFRENTEDLYIGDEERIDENTVIARKKITRKCSERIIRAAFDYAVKNNRKKVSCIHKANILKMTDGFFLSIFNEIKNEYPTIESDVYIVDNACMQMVMYPEKFDVMVMPNLYGDILSDLSSGLIGGLGFLPSANLGKEVAMFEAVHGSAPDIAGKNLANPTALLLSACMMLEYMGKFDKAKQIKNALFEVLEEGKVRTQDYGGTATTSEFTNAIIQKIIWNSRKKYWIHHVLGLK
;
A
#
# COMPACT_ATOMS: atom_id res chain seq x y z
N MET A 1 21.36 5.42 -8.37
CA MET A 1 19.93 5.70 -8.58
C MET A 1 19.77 7.19 -8.35
N GLU A 2 19.19 7.87 -9.29
CA GLU A 2 18.92 9.29 -9.27
C GLU A 2 17.40 9.49 -9.23
N PHE A 3 16.94 10.52 -8.53
CA PHE A 3 15.53 10.88 -8.45
C PHE A 3 15.28 12.14 -9.27
N GLU A 4 14.21 12.14 -10.06
CA GLU A 4 13.69 13.31 -10.75
C GLU A 4 12.47 13.83 -9.96
N PRO A 5 12.62 14.85 -9.08
CA PRO A 5 11.53 15.34 -8.25
C PRO A 5 10.58 16.25 -9.03
N TYR A 6 9.29 16.04 -8.85
CA TYR A 6 8.20 16.87 -9.39
C TYR A 6 7.17 17.17 -8.31
N GLU A 7 6.69 18.39 -8.27
CA GLU A 7 5.50 18.74 -7.50
C GLU A 7 4.25 18.33 -8.26
N VAL A 8 3.27 17.76 -7.56
CA VAL A 8 1.98 17.33 -8.12
C VAL A 8 0.86 17.56 -7.09
N GLY A 9 -0.37 17.74 -7.54
CA GLY A 9 -1.54 17.91 -6.69
C GLY A 9 -2.02 19.35 -6.61
N GLU A 10 -2.72 19.68 -5.54
CA GLU A 10 -3.48 20.92 -5.39
C GLU A 10 -2.63 22.19 -5.54
N ALA A 11 -1.46 22.23 -4.90
CA ALA A 11 -0.56 23.39 -4.98
C ALA A 11 -0.08 23.67 -6.41
N GLU A 12 0.22 22.61 -7.15
CA GLU A 12 0.62 22.73 -8.55
C GLU A 12 -0.54 23.15 -9.45
N TYR A 13 -1.73 22.63 -9.19
CA TYR A 13 -2.95 23.02 -9.89
C TYR A 13 -3.24 24.52 -9.76
N TYR A 14 -3.14 25.08 -8.56
CA TYR A 14 -3.36 26.52 -8.36
C TYR A 14 -2.24 27.39 -8.93
N ARG A 15 -1.01 26.85 -9.03
CA ARG A 15 0.14 27.58 -9.58
C ARG A 15 0.15 27.60 -11.11
N ASN A 16 -0.09 26.46 -11.75
CA ASN A 16 0.14 26.24 -13.17
C ASN A 16 -1.08 25.69 -13.93
N GLY A 17 -2.19 25.43 -13.28
CA GLY A 17 -3.41 24.88 -13.89
C GLY A 17 -3.35 23.36 -14.16
N GLU A 18 -2.24 22.69 -13.87
CA GLU A 18 -2.05 21.26 -14.09
C GLU A 18 -1.93 20.53 -12.76
N LEU A 19 -2.78 19.54 -12.53
CA LEU A 19 -2.71 18.70 -11.33
C LEU A 19 -1.46 17.80 -11.32
N ILE A 20 -1.09 17.33 -12.50
CA ILE A 20 0.10 16.52 -12.76
C ILE A 20 0.80 17.15 -13.96
N PRO A 21 1.94 17.82 -13.77
CA PRO A 21 2.65 18.49 -14.86
C PRO A 21 3.03 17.52 -15.97
N THR A 22 2.95 17.99 -17.22
CA THR A 22 3.33 17.22 -18.41
C THR A 22 4.74 16.63 -18.28
N LYS A 23 5.71 17.40 -17.75
CA LYS A 23 7.09 16.93 -17.50
C LYS A 23 7.16 15.77 -16.51
N ALA A 24 6.28 15.75 -15.50
CA ALA A 24 6.20 14.63 -14.56
C ALA A 24 5.69 13.36 -15.27
N LEU A 25 4.68 13.49 -16.15
CA LEU A 25 4.18 12.39 -16.97
C LEU A 25 5.25 11.84 -17.92
N GLU A 26 6.00 12.72 -18.60
CA GLU A 26 7.13 12.32 -19.45
C GLU A 26 8.23 11.58 -18.69
N SER A 27 8.54 12.02 -17.46
CA SER A 27 9.47 11.32 -16.58
C SER A 27 8.97 9.94 -16.19
N ILE A 28 7.69 9.81 -15.86
CA ILE A 28 7.05 8.50 -15.55
C ILE A 28 7.14 7.57 -16.77
N GLU A 29 6.85 8.08 -17.97
CA GLU A 29 6.89 7.28 -19.20
C GLU A 29 8.30 6.81 -19.57
N ARG A 30 9.34 7.55 -19.20
CA ARG A 30 10.74 7.12 -19.35
C ARG A 30 11.15 6.11 -18.27
N ASN A 31 10.91 6.46 -17.02
CA ASN A 31 11.46 5.73 -15.87
C ASN A 31 10.61 4.53 -15.43
N LYS A 32 9.30 4.53 -15.75
CA LYS A 32 8.32 3.50 -15.41
C LYS A 32 8.12 3.25 -13.90
N ILE A 33 8.77 4.02 -13.05
CA ILE A 33 8.74 3.86 -11.58
C ILE A 33 8.49 5.21 -10.92
N ILE A 34 7.57 5.22 -9.96
CA ILE A 34 7.18 6.40 -9.19
C ILE A 34 7.33 6.09 -7.70
N LEU A 35 7.99 6.97 -6.96
CA LEU A 35 7.87 7.06 -5.50
C LEU A 35 7.11 8.33 -5.17
N LYS A 36 5.92 8.21 -4.59
CA LYS A 36 4.98 9.32 -4.42
C LYS A 36 4.71 9.63 -2.95
N ALA A 37 4.79 10.90 -2.59
CA ALA A 37 4.30 11.41 -1.31
C ALA A 37 2.76 11.49 -1.29
N PRO A 38 2.12 11.58 -0.12
CA PRO A 38 0.68 11.79 0.02
C PRO A 38 0.21 13.08 -0.65
N ILE A 39 -0.99 13.05 -1.23
CA ILE A 39 -1.63 14.19 -1.91
C ILE A 39 -3.04 14.35 -1.38
N THR A 40 -3.44 15.59 -1.06
CA THR A 40 -4.82 15.93 -0.68
C THR A 40 -5.74 15.91 -1.90
N THR A 41 -6.92 15.31 -1.74
CA THR A 41 -8.02 15.39 -2.70
C THR A 41 -9.16 16.18 -2.07
N PRO A 42 -9.68 17.27 -2.70
CA PRO A 42 -10.80 18.04 -2.17
C PRO A 42 -12.05 17.15 -2.00
N ILE A 43 -12.84 17.42 -0.95
CA ILE A 43 -14.10 16.71 -0.67
C ILE A 43 -15.25 17.41 -1.37
N GLY A 44 -16.10 16.65 -2.05
CA GLY A 44 -17.37 17.07 -2.61
C GLY A 44 -17.30 17.85 -3.92
N LYS A 45 -16.41 18.83 -4.08
CA LYS A 45 -16.23 19.63 -5.30
C LYS A 45 -14.74 19.81 -5.59
N GLY A 46 -14.38 19.90 -6.86
CA GLY A 46 -13.00 20.14 -7.29
C GLY A 46 -12.54 19.16 -8.37
N PHE A 47 -11.24 18.93 -8.45
CA PHE A 47 -10.65 18.04 -9.44
C PHE A 47 -10.70 16.57 -9.00
N LYS A 48 -10.68 15.67 -9.99
CA LYS A 48 -10.54 14.21 -9.77
C LYS A 48 -9.22 13.90 -9.06
N SER A 49 -9.26 12.99 -8.11
CA SER A 49 -8.06 12.57 -7.36
C SER A 49 -6.86 12.30 -8.27
N CYS A 50 -5.71 12.91 -7.94
CA CYS A 50 -4.45 12.68 -8.63
C CYS A 50 -4.07 11.17 -8.62
N ASN A 51 -4.32 10.49 -7.50
CA ASN A 51 -4.08 9.04 -7.40
C ASN A 51 -4.95 8.26 -8.39
N VAL A 52 -6.24 8.59 -8.48
CA VAL A 52 -7.16 7.92 -9.42
C VAL A 52 -6.72 8.18 -10.87
N GLN A 53 -6.33 9.42 -11.20
CA GLN A 53 -5.85 9.73 -12.55
C GLN A 53 -4.60 8.92 -12.94
N LEU A 54 -3.61 8.79 -12.03
CA LEU A 54 -2.40 7.99 -12.28
C LEU A 54 -2.72 6.50 -12.40
N ARG A 55 -3.61 5.97 -11.54
CA ARG A 55 -4.05 4.57 -11.58
C ARG A 55 -4.74 4.22 -12.89
N GLU A 56 -5.62 5.10 -13.36
CA GLU A 56 -6.31 4.93 -14.65
C GLU A 56 -5.35 5.07 -15.84
N LYS A 57 -4.55 6.15 -15.88
CA LYS A 57 -3.65 6.43 -17.00
C LYS A 57 -2.65 5.29 -17.24
N TYR A 58 -2.11 4.70 -16.18
CA TYR A 58 -1.08 3.67 -16.27
C TYR A 58 -1.59 2.26 -15.95
N ASP A 59 -2.92 2.08 -15.87
CA ASP A 59 -3.59 0.81 -15.55
C ASP A 59 -2.94 0.11 -14.34
N LEU A 60 -2.76 0.85 -13.22
CA LEU A 60 -2.14 0.38 -11.99
C LEU A 60 -3.13 -0.47 -11.19
N TYR A 61 -3.44 -1.65 -11.69
CA TYR A 61 -4.55 -2.48 -11.22
C TYR A 61 -4.30 -3.24 -9.92
N GLN A 62 -3.04 -3.49 -9.58
CA GLN A 62 -2.70 -4.16 -8.33
C GLN A 62 -2.35 -3.13 -7.27
N ASN A 63 -3.18 -2.96 -6.26
CA ASN A 63 -2.78 -2.24 -5.07
C ASN A 63 -2.43 -3.25 -3.97
N ILE A 64 -1.15 -3.32 -3.63
CA ILE A 64 -0.60 -4.27 -2.66
C ILE A 64 -0.26 -3.54 -1.37
N ARG A 65 -0.86 -3.96 -0.26
CA ARG A 65 -0.71 -3.34 1.07
C ARG A 65 -0.33 -4.40 2.10
N PRO A 66 0.96 -4.63 2.38
CA PRO A 66 1.40 -5.56 3.43
C PRO A 66 1.26 -4.92 4.81
N ALA A 67 0.37 -5.48 5.64
CA ALA A 67 0.19 -5.08 7.03
C ALA A 67 0.91 -6.08 7.95
N LYS A 68 1.99 -5.63 8.57
CA LYS A 68 2.83 -6.43 9.45
C LYS A 68 3.19 -5.68 10.70
N THR A 69 3.04 -6.32 11.87
CA THR A 69 3.51 -5.77 13.13
C THR A 69 5.03 -5.58 13.10
N LEU A 70 5.47 -4.41 13.55
CA LEU A 70 6.87 -4.03 13.57
C LEU A 70 7.45 -4.11 14.99
N PRO A 71 8.78 -4.30 15.13
CA PRO A 71 9.41 -4.38 16.44
C PRO A 71 9.12 -3.17 17.31
N ASN A 72 8.73 -3.40 18.55
CA ASN A 72 8.50 -2.37 19.57
C ASN A 72 7.51 -1.25 19.18
N VAL A 73 6.67 -1.47 18.18
CA VAL A 73 5.55 -0.60 17.84
C VAL A 73 4.33 -1.06 18.65
N LYS A 74 3.76 -0.15 19.45
CA LYS A 74 2.56 -0.48 20.22
C LYS A 74 1.38 -0.68 19.30
N SER A 75 0.85 -1.89 19.29
CA SER A 75 -0.33 -2.28 18.51
C SER A 75 -1.24 -3.20 19.33
N PRO A 76 -2.52 -3.34 18.95
CA PRO A 76 -3.42 -4.27 19.64
C PRO A 76 -2.98 -5.74 19.57
N PHE A 77 -2.18 -6.09 18.56
CA PHE A 77 -1.74 -7.46 18.27
C PHE A 77 -0.24 -7.54 18.00
N ASN A 78 0.38 -8.65 18.38
CA ASN A 78 1.84 -8.83 18.25
C ASN A 78 2.27 -9.57 16.97
N ASN A 79 1.36 -10.29 16.31
CA ASN A 79 1.70 -11.23 15.23
C ASN A 79 0.82 -11.05 13.99
N VAL A 80 0.55 -9.81 13.59
CA VAL A 80 -0.13 -9.53 12.33
C VAL A 80 0.88 -9.64 11.19
N ASP A 81 0.56 -10.43 10.17
CA ASP A 81 1.33 -10.53 8.93
C ASP A 81 0.39 -10.91 7.78
N MET A 82 -0.33 -9.93 7.25
CA MET A 82 -1.28 -10.11 6.15
C MET A 82 -0.94 -9.19 4.98
N VAL A 83 -1.34 -9.57 3.78
CA VAL A 83 -1.16 -8.76 2.57
C VAL A 83 -2.48 -8.58 1.85
N ILE A 84 -2.89 -7.34 1.65
CA ILE A 84 -4.13 -7.01 0.94
C ILE A 84 -3.83 -6.74 -0.53
N PHE A 85 -4.52 -7.44 -1.41
CA PHE A 85 -4.61 -7.22 -2.85
C PHE A 85 -5.94 -6.56 -3.17
N ARG A 86 -5.90 -5.25 -3.34
CA ARG A 86 -7.03 -4.41 -3.70
C ARG A 86 -7.06 -4.23 -5.22
N GLU A 87 -8.16 -4.61 -5.88
CA GLU A 87 -8.43 -4.16 -7.24
C GLU A 87 -8.49 -2.61 -7.23
N ASN A 88 -7.93 -1.96 -8.24
CA ASN A 88 -7.61 -0.54 -8.11
C ASN A 88 -8.15 0.33 -9.25
N THR A 89 -8.87 -0.26 -10.23
CA THR A 89 -9.24 0.42 -11.48
C THR A 89 -10.74 0.41 -11.79
N GLU A 90 -11.54 -0.27 -10.99
CA GLU A 90 -13.01 -0.32 -11.16
C GLU A 90 -13.75 -0.23 -9.82
N ASP A 91 -14.93 -0.83 -9.70
CA ASP A 91 -15.83 -0.74 -8.56
C ASP A 91 -16.54 0.63 -8.52
N LEU A 92 -16.89 1.16 -7.36
CA LEU A 92 -17.47 2.51 -7.17
C LEU A 92 -16.45 3.63 -7.49
N TYR A 93 -15.16 3.32 -7.56
CA TYR A 93 -14.10 4.29 -7.88
C TYR A 93 -14.09 4.77 -9.32
N ILE A 94 -14.91 4.18 -10.20
CA ILE A 94 -15.16 4.74 -11.55
C ILE A 94 -15.88 6.10 -11.49
N GLY A 95 -16.53 6.42 -10.37
CA GLY A 95 -17.23 7.68 -10.17
C GLY A 95 -18.48 7.84 -11.07
N ASP A 96 -19.11 6.72 -11.47
CA ASP A 96 -20.35 6.74 -12.26
C ASP A 96 -21.54 6.98 -11.34
N GLU A 97 -21.86 8.26 -11.18
CA GLU A 97 -22.96 8.72 -10.34
C GLU A 97 -23.98 9.51 -11.17
N GLU A 98 -25.25 9.33 -10.87
CA GLU A 98 -26.35 9.98 -11.55
C GLU A 98 -27.36 10.57 -10.54
N ARG A 99 -27.66 11.85 -10.71
CA ARG A 99 -28.77 12.49 -9.99
C ARG A 99 -30.05 12.25 -10.75
N ILE A 100 -30.93 11.45 -10.19
CA ILE A 100 -32.24 11.11 -10.80
C ILE A 100 -33.21 12.28 -10.61
N ASP A 101 -33.26 12.86 -9.42
CA ASP A 101 -34.09 14.02 -9.06
C ASP A 101 -33.41 14.82 -7.91
N GLU A 102 -34.11 15.81 -7.35
CA GLU A 102 -33.55 16.63 -6.25
C GLU A 102 -33.24 15.86 -4.95
N ASN A 103 -33.90 14.71 -4.76
CA ASN A 103 -33.82 13.90 -3.54
C ASN A 103 -33.10 12.56 -3.73
N THR A 104 -32.73 12.17 -4.98
CA THR A 104 -32.24 10.84 -5.31
C THR A 104 -30.97 10.91 -6.13
N VAL A 105 -29.92 10.24 -5.65
CA VAL A 105 -28.66 10.03 -6.36
C VAL A 105 -28.34 8.53 -6.39
N ILE A 106 -27.88 8.02 -7.52
CA ILE A 106 -27.48 6.63 -7.73
C ILE A 106 -25.99 6.58 -8.04
N ALA A 107 -25.27 5.62 -7.44
CA ALA A 107 -23.92 5.26 -7.83
C ALA A 107 -23.91 3.85 -8.45
N ARG A 108 -23.18 3.66 -9.56
CA ARG A 108 -23.06 2.37 -10.24
C ARG A 108 -21.73 1.70 -9.92
N LYS A 109 -21.80 0.49 -9.38
CA LYS A 109 -20.65 -0.39 -9.16
C LYS A 109 -20.36 -1.19 -10.42
N LYS A 110 -19.12 -1.13 -10.92
CA LYS A 110 -18.68 -1.88 -12.10
C LYS A 110 -17.68 -2.96 -11.72
N ILE A 111 -17.95 -4.21 -12.06
CA ILE A 111 -17.05 -5.36 -11.89
C ILE A 111 -16.93 -6.06 -13.25
N THR A 112 -15.71 -6.25 -13.73
CA THR A 112 -15.43 -6.92 -15.00
C THR A 112 -14.61 -8.19 -14.80
N ARG A 113 -14.79 -9.18 -15.69
CA ARG A 113 -13.97 -10.41 -15.67
C ARG A 113 -12.48 -10.08 -15.78
N LYS A 114 -12.10 -9.22 -16.72
CA LYS A 114 -10.70 -8.82 -16.94
C LYS A 114 -10.03 -8.30 -15.67
N CYS A 115 -10.66 -7.39 -14.96
CA CYS A 115 -10.09 -6.78 -13.75
C CYS A 115 -10.11 -7.75 -12.58
N SER A 116 -11.18 -8.53 -12.43
CA SER A 116 -11.28 -9.56 -11.39
C SER A 116 -10.23 -10.66 -11.56
N GLU A 117 -10.09 -11.23 -12.77
CA GLU A 117 -9.10 -12.28 -13.06
C GLU A 117 -7.69 -11.84 -12.75
N ARG A 118 -7.29 -10.65 -13.22
CA ARG A 118 -5.91 -10.19 -13.08
C ARG A 118 -5.51 -9.92 -11.62
N ILE A 119 -6.42 -9.37 -10.79
CA ILE A 119 -6.12 -9.12 -9.39
C ILE A 119 -6.14 -10.41 -8.57
N ILE A 120 -7.05 -11.34 -8.86
CA ILE A 120 -7.13 -12.63 -8.19
C ILE A 120 -5.87 -13.45 -8.52
N ARG A 121 -5.47 -13.55 -9.80
CA ARG A 121 -4.22 -14.21 -10.19
C ARG A 121 -3.01 -13.59 -9.53
N ALA A 122 -2.93 -12.25 -9.48
CA ALA A 122 -1.83 -11.56 -8.82
C ALA A 122 -1.71 -11.93 -7.33
N ALA A 123 -2.84 -12.09 -6.63
CA ALA A 123 -2.84 -12.51 -5.22
C ALA A 123 -2.34 -13.96 -5.05
N PHE A 124 -2.77 -14.88 -5.90
CA PHE A 124 -2.30 -16.26 -5.87
C PHE A 124 -0.83 -16.40 -6.29
N ASP A 125 -0.41 -15.72 -7.36
CA ASP A 125 0.99 -15.68 -7.82
C ASP A 125 1.91 -15.13 -6.72
N TYR A 126 1.47 -14.08 -6.04
CA TYR A 126 2.19 -13.55 -4.89
C TYR A 126 2.28 -14.58 -3.76
N ALA A 127 1.20 -15.29 -3.46
CA ALA A 127 1.18 -16.32 -2.44
C ALA A 127 2.20 -17.42 -2.75
N VAL A 128 2.22 -17.94 -3.96
CA VAL A 128 3.20 -18.95 -4.41
C VAL A 128 4.62 -18.40 -4.32
N LYS A 129 4.88 -17.22 -4.89
CA LYS A 129 6.22 -16.62 -4.95
C LYS A 129 6.81 -16.32 -3.56
N ASN A 130 5.96 -15.97 -2.60
CA ASN A 130 6.39 -15.54 -1.26
C ASN A 130 6.15 -16.61 -0.18
N ASN A 131 5.89 -17.87 -0.58
CA ASN A 131 5.63 -18.98 0.34
C ASN A 131 4.49 -18.71 1.34
N ARG A 132 3.47 -17.94 0.88
CA ARG A 132 2.23 -17.74 1.63
C ARG A 132 1.36 -18.98 1.48
N LYS A 133 0.47 -19.20 2.44
CA LYS A 133 -0.28 -20.46 2.55
C LYS A 133 -1.71 -20.34 2.05
N LYS A 134 -2.31 -19.16 2.18
CA LYS A 134 -3.75 -18.99 1.97
C LYS A 134 -4.09 -17.67 1.28
N VAL A 135 -5.10 -17.73 0.38
CA VAL A 135 -5.73 -16.55 -0.23
C VAL A 135 -7.20 -16.50 0.16
N SER A 136 -7.59 -15.40 0.84
CA SER A 136 -8.98 -15.13 1.27
C SER A 136 -9.65 -14.15 0.31
N CYS A 137 -10.79 -14.52 -0.26
CA CYS A 137 -11.61 -13.63 -1.08
C CYS A 137 -12.62 -12.87 -0.23
N ILE A 138 -12.64 -11.54 -0.33
CA ILE A 138 -13.58 -10.69 0.41
C ILE A 138 -14.62 -10.14 -0.56
N HIS A 139 -15.91 -10.28 -0.20
CA HIS A 139 -17.03 -9.91 -1.06
C HIS A 139 -18.30 -9.56 -0.26
N LYS A 140 -19.36 -9.09 -0.92
CA LYS A 140 -20.70 -8.86 -0.36
C LYS A 140 -21.80 -9.53 -1.21
N ALA A 141 -21.53 -10.71 -1.77
CA ALA A 141 -22.40 -11.41 -2.71
C ALA A 141 -23.75 -11.85 -2.14
N ASN A 142 -23.91 -11.84 -0.81
CA ASN A 142 -25.23 -12.06 -0.18
C ASN A 142 -26.20 -10.91 -0.47
N ILE A 143 -25.73 -9.71 -0.74
CA ILE A 143 -26.50 -8.51 -1.14
C ILE A 143 -26.26 -8.19 -2.61
N LEU A 144 -25.01 -7.99 -3.02
CA LEU A 144 -24.61 -7.63 -4.39
C LEU A 144 -24.43 -8.91 -5.23
N LYS A 145 -25.53 -9.60 -5.50
CA LYS A 145 -25.52 -10.93 -6.13
C LYS A 145 -24.93 -10.93 -7.53
N MET A 146 -25.09 -9.85 -8.30
CA MET A 146 -24.54 -9.75 -9.66
C MET A 146 -23.07 -9.33 -9.65
N THR A 147 -22.74 -8.19 -9.07
CA THR A 147 -21.37 -7.66 -9.11
C THR A 147 -20.41 -8.48 -8.25
N ASP A 148 -20.67 -8.60 -6.96
CA ASP A 148 -19.79 -9.34 -6.06
C ASP A 148 -19.92 -10.87 -6.25
N GLY A 149 -21.11 -11.35 -6.65
CA GLY A 149 -21.29 -12.74 -7.07
C GLY A 149 -20.44 -13.09 -8.28
N PHE A 150 -20.28 -12.17 -9.24
CA PHE A 150 -19.39 -12.36 -10.39
C PHE A 150 -17.91 -12.39 -9.99
N PHE A 151 -17.46 -11.46 -9.13
CA PHE A 151 -16.11 -11.49 -8.58
C PHE A 151 -15.81 -12.82 -7.86
N LEU A 152 -16.75 -13.27 -7.01
CA LEU A 152 -16.64 -14.52 -6.28
C LEU A 152 -16.62 -15.75 -7.21
N SER A 153 -17.42 -15.75 -8.29
CA SER A 153 -17.41 -16.85 -9.25
C SER A 153 -16.06 -17.00 -9.95
N ILE A 154 -15.45 -15.87 -10.34
CA ILE A 154 -14.13 -15.84 -10.96
C ILE A 154 -13.05 -16.31 -9.96
N PHE A 155 -13.15 -15.90 -8.70
CA PHE A 155 -12.26 -16.42 -7.65
C PHE A 155 -12.36 -17.95 -7.54
N ASN A 156 -13.58 -18.49 -7.53
CA ASN A 156 -13.80 -19.93 -7.47
C ASN A 156 -13.34 -20.71 -8.71
N GLU A 157 -13.28 -20.08 -9.87
CA GLU A 157 -12.68 -20.64 -11.07
C GLU A 157 -11.15 -20.69 -10.91
N ILE A 158 -10.52 -19.56 -10.59
CA ILE A 158 -9.05 -19.40 -10.57
C ILE A 158 -8.38 -20.19 -9.45
N LYS A 159 -8.98 -20.29 -8.26
CA LYS A 159 -8.37 -21.01 -7.13
C LYS A 159 -7.99 -22.46 -7.46
N ASN A 160 -8.72 -23.10 -8.40
CA ASN A 160 -8.46 -24.48 -8.81
C ASN A 160 -7.14 -24.63 -9.61
N GLU A 161 -6.59 -23.54 -10.14
CA GLU A 161 -5.30 -23.50 -10.82
C GLU A 161 -4.12 -23.46 -9.83
N TYR A 162 -4.39 -23.22 -8.51
CA TYR A 162 -3.38 -23.09 -7.46
C TYR A 162 -3.58 -24.11 -6.32
N PRO A 163 -3.47 -25.41 -6.60
CA PRO A 163 -3.83 -26.48 -5.66
C PRO A 163 -2.96 -26.53 -4.40
N THR A 164 -1.82 -25.83 -4.39
CA THR A 164 -0.92 -25.75 -3.22
C THR A 164 -1.25 -24.59 -2.28
N ILE A 165 -2.18 -23.72 -2.65
CA ILE A 165 -2.59 -22.56 -1.87
C ILE A 165 -4.00 -22.81 -1.34
N GLU A 166 -4.16 -22.77 -0.02
CA GLU A 166 -5.49 -22.81 0.60
C GLU A 166 -6.31 -21.58 0.22
N SER A 167 -7.63 -21.73 0.18
CA SER A 167 -8.52 -20.61 -0.11
C SER A 167 -9.77 -20.64 0.71
N ASP A 168 -10.20 -19.47 1.17
CA ASP A 168 -11.48 -19.27 1.85
C ASP A 168 -12.17 -17.98 1.37
N VAL A 169 -13.40 -17.78 1.82
CA VAL A 169 -14.22 -16.63 1.41
C VAL A 169 -14.88 -16.00 2.63
N TYR A 170 -14.93 -14.67 2.65
CA TYR A 170 -15.58 -13.92 3.73
C TYR A 170 -16.50 -12.83 3.16
N ILE A 171 -17.68 -12.70 3.77
CA ILE A 171 -18.50 -11.50 3.61
C ILE A 171 -17.78 -10.35 4.31
N VAL A 172 -17.68 -9.18 3.67
CA VAL A 172 -16.82 -8.06 4.08
C VAL A 172 -17.00 -7.60 5.52
N ASP A 173 -18.25 -7.50 6.00
CA ASP A 173 -18.55 -7.14 7.38
C ASP A 173 -18.08 -8.21 8.38
N ASN A 174 -18.23 -9.48 8.02
CA ASN A 174 -17.66 -10.59 8.81
C ASN A 174 -16.12 -10.55 8.77
N ALA A 175 -15.52 -10.25 7.61
CA ALA A 175 -14.07 -10.10 7.49
C ALA A 175 -13.55 -9.01 8.43
N CYS A 176 -14.23 -7.85 8.51
CA CYS A 176 -13.87 -6.78 9.44
C CYS A 176 -13.83 -7.26 10.88
N MET A 177 -14.89 -7.96 11.32
CA MET A 177 -14.96 -8.51 12.67
C MET A 177 -13.88 -9.56 12.92
N GLN A 178 -13.68 -10.49 11.96
CA GLN A 178 -12.66 -11.54 12.08
C GLN A 178 -11.24 -10.98 12.10
N MET A 179 -10.94 -9.94 11.32
CA MET A 179 -9.63 -9.27 11.34
C MET A 179 -9.31 -8.66 12.71
N VAL A 180 -10.32 -8.11 13.40
CA VAL A 180 -10.16 -7.56 14.75
C VAL A 180 -10.05 -8.65 15.81
N MET A 181 -10.76 -9.77 15.66
CA MET A 181 -10.75 -10.84 16.66
C MET A 181 -9.60 -11.84 16.48
N TYR A 182 -9.26 -12.14 15.23
CA TYR A 182 -8.35 -13.22 14.85
C TYR A 182 -7.52 -12.84 13.63
N PRO A 183 -6.68 -11.78 13.70
CA PRO A 183 -5.90 -11.29 12.55
C PRO A 183 -4.97 -12.36 11.96
N GLU A 184 -4.53 -13.31 12.77
CA GLU A 184 -3.67 -14.43 12.36
C GLU A 184 -4.35 -15.42 11.39
N LYS A 185 -5.67 -15.35 11.22
CA LYS A 185 -6.39 -16.16 10.23
C LYS A 185 -6.20 -15.70 8.79
N PHE A 186 -5.75 -14.46 8.60
CA PHE A 186 -5.58 -13.85 7.29
C PHE A 186 -4.11 -13.86 6.87
N ASP A 187 -3.84 -14.29 5.64
CA ASP A 187 -2.51 -14.34 5.06
C ASP A 187 -2.43 -13.44 3.82
N VAL A 188 -2.99 -13.83 2.69
CA VAL A 188 -3.21 -12.97 1.53
C VAL A 188 -4.71 -12.76 1.35
N MET A 189 -5.13 -11.53 1.14
CA MET A 189 -6.54 -11.18 0.96
C MET A 189 -6.73 -10.51 -0.40
N VAL A 190 -7.76 -10.90 -1.16
CA VAL A 190 -8.09 -10.28 -2.44
C VAL A 190 -9.53 -9.80 -2.46
N MET A 191 -9.77 -8.60 -3.01
CA MET A 191 -11.07 -7.95 -2.93
C MET A 191 -11.26 -6.84 -3.97
N PRO A 192 -12.51 -6.47 -4.27
CA PRO A 192 -12.87 -5.26 -5.01
C PRO A 192 -12.32 -3.98 -4.36
N ASN A 193 -12.32 -2.90 -5.11
CA ASN A 193 -11.65 -1.65 -4.80
C ASN A 193 -12.08 -1.03 -3.46
N LEU A 194 -13.37 -0.78 -3.25
CA LEU A 194 -13.86 -0.11 -2.04
C LEU A 194 -13.56 -0.94 -0.77
N TYR A 195 -13.75 -2.24 -0.83
CA TYR A 195 -13.43 -3.09 0.33
C TYR A 195 -11.95 -3.09 0.65
N GLY A 196 -11.10 -3.06 -0.38
CA GLY A 196 -9.65 -2.96 -0.22
C GLY A 196 -9.21 -1.66 0.43
N ASP A 197 -9.91 -0.55 0.16
CA ASP A 197 -9.67 0.72 0.83
C ASP A 197 -9.99 0.63 2.33
N ILE A 198 -11.20 0.19 2.63
CA ILE A 198 -11.69 0.10 4.02
C ILE A 198 -10.85 -0.89 4.85
N LEU A 199 -10.62 -2.10 4.32
CA LEU A 199 -9.92 -3.14 5.08
C LEU A 199 -8.43 -2.87 5.26
N SER A 200 -7.80 -2.14 4.34
CA SER A 200 -6.40 -1.76 4.53
C SER A 200 -6.23 -0.71 5.62
N ASP A 201 -7.15 0.25 5.74
CA ASP A 201 -7.13 1.20 6.85
C ASP A 201 -7.42 0.50 8.18
N LEU A 202 -8.38 -0.44 8.20
CA LEU A 202 -8.59 -1.32 9.35
C LEU A 202 -7.30 -2.08 9.71
N SER A 203 -6.62 -2.69 8.73
CA SER A 203 -5.38 -3.43 8.96
C SER A 203 -4.25 -2.57 9.51
N SER A 204 -4.20 -1.28 9.13
CA SER A 204 -3.23 -0.35 9.69
C SER A 204 -3.43 -0.13 11.18
N GLY A 205 -4.68 -0.05 11.64
CA GLY A 205 -5.01 0.02 13.06
C GLY A 205 -4.54 -1.20 13.85
N LEU A 206 -4.55 -2.39 13.23
CA LEU A 206 -4.08 -3.62 13.86
C LEU A 206 -2.55 -3.67 14.06
N ILE A 207 -1.79 -2.89 13.30
CA ILE A 207 -0.31 -2.88 13.36
C ILE A 207 0.29 -1.62 14.00
N GLY A 208 -0.55 -0.71 14.51
CA GLY A 208 -0.09 0.49 15.21
C GLY A 208 -0.35 1.81 14.48
N GLY A 209 -1.01 1.78 13.33
CA GLY A 209 -1.48 2.97 12.61
C GLY A 209 -0.97 3.11 11.18
N LEU A 210 -1.56 4.06 10.47
CA LEU A 210 -1.28 4.35 9.05
C LEU A 210 0.18 4.72 8.76
N GLY A 211 0.90 5.26 9.74
CA GLY A 211 2.33 5.61 9.63
C GLY A 211 3.25 4.42 9.39
N PHE A 212 2.75 3.18 9.50
CA PHE A 212 3.51 1.94 9.32
C PHE A 212 3.08 1.12 8.11
N LEU A 213 2.03 1.54 7.38
CA LEU A 213 1.47 0.76 6.27
C LEU A 213 2.01 1.25 4.90
N PRO A 214 2.91 0.48 4.25
CA PRO A 214 3.37 0.78 2.90
C PRO A 214 2.39 0.31 1.85
N SER A 215 2.56 0.80 0.61
CA SER A 215 1.85 0.25 -0.54
C SER A 215 2.62 0.31 -1.85
N ALA A 216 2.23 -0.56 -2.78
CA ALA A 216 2.62 -0.54 -4.17
C ALA A 216 1.37 -0.59 -5.06
N ASN A 217 1.34 0.23 -6.11
CA ASN A 217 0.34 0.18 -7.16
C ASN A 217 1.06 -0.27 -8.44
N LEU A 218 0.75 -1.48 -8.91
CA LEU A 218 1.45 -2.08 -10.03
C LEU A 218 0.55 -2.20 -11.26
N GLY A 219 1.05 -1.71 -12.39
CA GLY A 219 0.52 -1.96 -13.71
C GLY A 219 1.36 -2.97 -14.47
N LYS A 220 1.13 -3.09 -15.79
CA LYS A 220 1.97 -3.92 -16.65
C LYS A 220 3.34 -3.32 -16.90
N GLU A 221 3.42 -1.99 -17.05
CA GLU A 221 4.63 -1.27 -17.42
C GLU A 221 5.11 -0.31 -16.33
N VAL A 222 4.19 0.29 -15.60
CA VAL A 222 4.48 1.33 -14.60
C VAL A 222 4.16 0.80 -13.21
N ALA A 223 5.01 1.17 -12.25
CA ALA A 223 4.83 0.87 -10.84
C ALA A 223 4.90 2.16 -10.01
N MET A 224 3.95 2.36 -9.11
CA MET A 224 3.90 3.49 -8.18
C MET A 224 3.92 2.99 -6.74
N PHE A 225 4.84 3.53 -5.95
CA PHE A 225 5.03 3.21 -4.54
C PHE A 225 4.68 4.43 -3.70
N GLU A 226 3.84 4.26 -2.70
CA GLU A 226 3.35 5.35 -1.85
C GLU A 226 2.99 4.84 -0.46
N ALA A 227 3.02 5.70 0.55
CA ALA A 227 2.42 5.40 1.85
C ALA A 227 0.88 5.41 1.73
N VAL A 228 0.21 4.61 2.55
CA VAL A 228 -1.27 4.56 2.55
C VAL A 228 -1.89 5.79 3.19
N HIS A 229 -1.22 6.39 4.19
CA HIS A 229 -1.72 7.57 4.91
C HIS A 229 -1.92 8.80 4.01
N GLY A 230 -2.80 9.69 4.43
CA GLY A 230 -3.06 10.98 3.79
C GLY A 230 -1.97 12.02 4.05
N SER A 231 -2.22 13.26 3.62
CA SER A 231 -1.28 14.39 3.67
C SER A 231 -1.10 15.02 5.05
N ALA A 232 -2.00 14.74 6.02
CA ALA A 232 -2.00 15.28 7.38
C ALA A 232 -1.71 16.80 7.43
N PRO A 233 -2.59 17.65 6.88
CA PRO A 233 -2.35 19.08 6.72
C PRO A 233 -2.12 19.83 8.04
N ASP A 234 -2.63 19.29 9.13
CA ASP A 234 -2.45 19.81 10.50
C ASP A 234 -1.00 19.75 11.01
N ILE A 235 -0.20 18.81 10.51
CA ILE A 235 1.23 18.68 10.87
C ILE A 235 2.17 18.97 9.69
N ALA A 236 1.65 19.37 8.54
CA ALA A 236 2.46 19.71 7.37
C ALA A 236 3.46 20.84 7.69
N GLY A 237 4.71 20.68 7.25
CA GLY A 237 5.80 21.64 7.50
C GLY A 237 6.37 21.63 8.93
N LYS A 238 5.78 20.87 9.87
CA LYS A 238 6.24 20.84 11.27
C LYS A 238 7.32 19.78 11.56
N ASN A 239 7.73 19.01 10.58
CA ASN A 239 8.74 17.94 10.73
C ASN A 239 8.35 16.86 11.77
N LEU A 240 7.06 16.51 11.85
CA LEU A 240 6.51 15.59 12.85
C LEU A 240 6.07 14.24 12.28
N ALA A 241 5.87 14.14 10.96
CA ALA A 241 5.36 12.93 10.33
C ALA A 241 6.33 11.74 10.51
N ASN A 242 5.76 10.55 10.75
CA ASN A 242 6.50 9.30 10.78
C ASN A 242 6.86 8.88 9.34
N PRO A 243 8.15 8.75 8.96
CA PRO A 243 8.54 8.41 7.60
C PRO A 243 8.49 6.91 7.30
N THR A 244 8.14 6.06 8.25
CA THR A 244 8.27 4.59 8.16
C THR A 244 7.47 4.01 6.99
N ALA A 245 6.21 4.41 6.80
CA ALA A 245 5.37 3.87 5.72
C ALA A 245 5.95 4.18 4.33
N LEU A 246 6.39 5.43 4.10
CA LEU A 246 7.01 5.83 2.84
C LEU A 246 8.37 5.16 2.63
N LEU A 247 9.17 5.00 3.68
CA LEU A 247 10.45 4.29 3.63
C LEU A 247 10.26 2.80 3.30
N LEU A 248 9.26 2.15 3.89
CA LEU A 248 8.91 0.77 3.55
C LEU A 248 8.37 0.65 2.12
N SER A 249 7.61 1.63 1.63
CA SER A 249 7.19 1.70 0.22
C SER A 249 8.40 1.86 -0.73
N ALA A 250 9.38 2.66 -0.35
CA ALA A 250 10.66 2.76 -1.08
C ALA A 250 11.44 1.44 -1.06
N CYS A 251 11.37 0.68 0.03
CA CYS A 251 11.93 -0.67 0.06
C CYS A 251 11.20 -1.63 -0.91
N MET A 252 9.87 -1.56 -1.00
CA MET A 252 9.10 -2.31 -2.00
C MET A 252 9.52 -1.91 -3.44
N MET A 253 9.75 -0.62 -3.68
CA MET A 253 10.28 -0.12 -4.96
C MET A 253 11.66 -0.74 -5.28
N LEU A 254 12.57 -0.76 -4.32
CA LEU A 254 13.89 -1.36 -4.50
C LEU A 254 13.81 -2.87 -4.78
N GLU A 255 12.92 -3.59 -4.10
CA GLU A 255 12.67 -5.01 -4.35
C GLU A 255 12.08 -5.25 -5.75
N TYR A 256 11.14 -4.41 -6.19
CA TYR A 256 10.60 -4.43 -7.54
C TYR A 256 11.71 -4.23 -8.61
N MET A 257 12.68 -3.36 -8.33
CA MET A 257 13.86 -3.12 -9.18
C MET A 257 14.94 -4.21 -9.09
N GLY A 258 14.71 -5.29 -8.34
CA GLY A 258 15.72 -6.34 -8.11
C GLY A 258 16.86 -5.94 -7.16
N LYS A 259 16.74 -4.85 -6.43
CA LYS A 259 17.78 -4.34 -5.51
C LYS A 259 17.53 -4.83 -4.08
N PHE A 260 17.37 -6.15 -3.93
CA PHE A 260 16.99 -6.81 -2.68
C PHE A 260 17.95 -6.52 -1.51
N ASP A 261 19.25 -6.51 -1.76
CA ASP A 261 20.24 -6.24 -0.70
C ASP A 261 20.10 -4.82 -0.12
N LYS A 262 19.79 -3.84 -0.98
CA LYS A 262 19.58 -2.46 -0.53
C LYS A 262 18.29 -2.32 0.27
N ALA A 263 17.23 -2.92 -0.20
CA ALA A 263 15.95 -2.95 0.53
C ALA A 263 16.13 -3.62 1.91
N LYS A 264 16.80 -4.77 1.96
CA LYS A 264 17.10 -5.49 3.20
C LYS A 264 17.95 -4.67 4.17
N GLN A 265 18.97 -3.97 3.67
CA GLN A 265 19.83 -3.11 4.48
C GLN A 265 19.03 -1.99 5.15
N ILE A 266 18.14 -1.34 4.40
CA ILE A 266 17.29 -0.25 4.91
C ILE A 266 16.26 -0.80 5.91
N LYS A 267 15.58 -1.91 5.59
CA LYS A 267 14.62 -2.55 6.50
C LYS A 267 15.26 -2.95 7.83
N ASN A 268 16.44 -3.55 7.78
CA ASN A 268 17.16 -3.95 8.99
C ASN A 268 17.52 -2.75 9.86
N ALA A 269 18.04 -1.67 9.26
CA ALA A 269 18.37 -0.45 9.99
C ALA A 269 17.13 0.19 10.64
N LEU A 270 16.00 0.24 9.92
CA LEU A 270 14.72 0.69 10.46
C LEU A 270 14.28 -0.19 11.65
N PHE A 271 14.33 -1.50 11.52
CA PHE A 271 13.90 -2.43 12.57
C PHE A 271 14.80 -2.33 13.82
N GLU A 272 16.11 -2.14 13.66
CA GLU A 272 17.02 -1.88 14.78
C GLU A 272 16.64 -0.59 15.52
N VAL A 273 16.32 0.51 14.81
CA VAL A 273 15.88 1.78 15.44
C VAL A 273 14.56 1.59 16.18
N LEU A 274 13.60 0.89 15.59
CA LEU A 274 12.32 0.59 16.24
C LEU A 274 12.51 -0.29 17.49
N GLU A 275 13.33 -1.35 17.40
CA GLU A 275 13.61 -2.26 18.51
C GLU A 275 14.30 -1.55 19.68
N GLU A 276 15.29 -0.70 19.42
CA GLU A 276 15.91 0.12 20.44
C GLU A 276 14.94 1.10 21.13
N GLY A 277 13.93 1.58 20.40
CA GLY A 277 12.88 2.43 20.93
C GLY A 277 13.33 3.76 21.55
N LYS A 278 14.58 4.19 21.26
CA LYS A 278 15.14 5.43 21.81
C LYS A 278 14.67 6.67 21.05
N VAL A 279 14.47 6.54 19.74
CA VAL A 279 14.02 7.60 18.85
C VAL A 279 12.66 7.22 18.29
N ARG A 280 11.61 7.91 18.71
CA ARG A 280 10.21 7.62 18.34
C ARG A 280 9.50 8.89 17.94
N THR A 281 8.73 8.84 16.87
CA THR A 281 7.82 9.92 16.49
C THR A 281 6.57 9.94 17.38
N GLN A 282 5.79 11.03 17.32
CA GLN A 282 4.65 11.24 18.21
C GLN A 282 3.56 10.17 18.08
N ASP A 283 3.30 9.70 16.88
CA ASP A 283 2.25 8.72 16.57
C ASP A 283 2.44 7.36 17.26
N TYR A 284 3.66 7.05 17.72
CA TYR A 284 3.89 5.86 18.55
C TYR A 284 4.61 6.15 19.89
N GLY A 285 4.30 7.33 20.46
CA GLY A 285 4.61 7.62 21.85
C GLY A 285 5.99 8.20 22.11
N GLY A 286 6.59 8.89 21.13
CA GLY A 286 7.84 9.62 21.29
C GLY A 286 7.69 11.11 21.09
N THR A 287 8.81 11.79 20.92
CA THR A 287 8.91 13.23 20.68
C THR A 287 9.85 13.57 19.52
N ALA A 288 10.41 12.55 18.87
CA ALA A 288 11.36 12.75 17.80
C ALA A 288 10.68 13.35 16.56
N THR A 289 11.39 14.23 15.91
CA THR A 289 11.03 14.77 14.60
C THR A 289 11.26 13.74 13.51
N THR A 290 10.64 13.95 12.32
CA THR A 290 10.87 13.17 11.11
C THR A 290 12.37 13.06 10.78
N SER A 291 13.09 14.20 10.89
CA SER A 291 14.52 14.27 10.59
C SER A 291 15.37 13.51 11.60
N GLU A 292 15.08 13.59 12.89
CA GLU A 292 15.82 12.85 13.94
C GLU A 292 15.64 11.35 13.76
N PHE A 293 14.40 10.90 13.49
CA PHE A 293 14.12 9.50 13.26
C PHE A 293 14.82 8.99 11.98
N THR A 294 14.77 9.76 10.89
CA THR A 294 15.46 9.42 9.64
C THR A 294 16.98 9.36 9.82
N ASN A 295 17.57 10.32 10.55
CA ASN A 295 19.00 10.32 10.86
C ASN A 295 19.42 9.11 11.70
N ALA A 296 18.61 8.66 12.64
CA ALA A 296 18.88 7.44 13.40
C ALA A 296 18.99 6.22 12.48
N ILE A 297 18.09 6.09 11.50
CA ILE A 297 18.14 5.01 10.50
C ILE A 297 19.40 5.11 9.64
N ILE A 298 19.74 6.31 9.15
CA ILE A 298 20.95 6.55 8.33
C ILE A 298 22.20 6.13 9.11
N GLN A 299 22.32 6.48 10.38
CA GLN A 299 23.45 6.08 11.21
C GLN A 299 23.58 4.55 11.35
N LYS A 300 22.45 3.83 11.47
CA LYS A 300 22.46 2.36 11.48
C LYS A 300 22.95 1.77 10.14
N ILE A 301 22.51 2.33 9.02
CA ILE A 301 22.96 1.89 7.69
C ILE A 301 24.48 2.06 7.55
N ILE A 302 25.03 3.22 7.95
CA ILE A 302 26.46 3.52 7.87
C ILE A 302 27.25 2.58 8.80
N TRP A 303 26.80 2.42 10.04
CA TRP A 303 27.44 1.54 11.03
C TRP A 303 27.50 0.09 10.55
N ASN A 304 26.38 -0.45 10.08
CA ASN A 304 26.30 -1.84 9.62
C ASN A 304 27.16 -2.09 8.38
N SER A 305 27.27 -1.09 7.48
CA SER A 305 28.16 -1.16 6.32
C SER A 305 29.64 -1.20 6.74
N ARG A 306 30.05 -0.36 7.70
CA ARG A 306 31.43 -0.36 8.23
C ARG A 306 31.76 -1.65 8.98
N LYS A 307 30.83 -2.17 9.80
CA LYS A 307 31.00 -3.44 10.51
C LYS A 307 31.17 -4.61 9.54
N LYS A 308 30.38 -4.66 8.45
CA LYS A 308 30.50 -5.69 7.41
C LYS A 308 31.86 -5.61 6.71
N TYR A 309 32.31 -4.40 6.35
CA TYR A 309 33.63 -4.18 5.76
C TYR A 309 34.76 -4.69 6.69
N TRP A 310 34.71 -4.35 7.97
CA TRP A 310 35.70 -4.76 8.98
C TRP A 310 35.74 -6.27 9.14
N ILE A 311 34.61 -6.96 9.25
CA ILE A 311 34.51 -8.42 9.35
C ILE A 311 35.14 -9.10 8.13
N HIS A 312 34.82 -8.67 6.93
CA HIS A 312 35.34 -9.30 5.70
C HIS A 312 36.82 -9.00 5.43
N HIS A 313 37.25 -7.75 5.63
CA HIS A 313 38.59 -7.32 5.23
C HIS A 313 39.61 -7.37 6.35
N VAL A 314 39.19 -7.26 7.60
CA VAL A 314 40.12 -7.27 8.76
C VAL A 314 40.18 -8.65 9.42
N LEU A 315 39.04 -9.33 9.57
CA LEU A 315 38.98 -10.65 10.20
C LEU A 315 39.04 -11.83 9.22
N GLY A 316 38.98 -11.59 7.90
CA GLY A 316 39.03 -12.63 6.89
C GLY A 316 37.89 -13.64 6.95
N LEU A 317 36.78 -13.31 7.65
CA LEU A 317 35.61 -14.18 7.76
C LEU A 317 34.67 -13.90 6.57
N LYS A 318 34.32 -14.95 5.82
CA LYS A 318 33.39 -14.93 4.70
C LYS A 318 31.93 -15.02 5.18
#